data_b489e89b220f6a9b71ec676887a99c2a
#
_entry.id   b489e89b220f6a9b71ec676887a99c2a
#
_cell.length_a   1.000
_cell.length_b   1.000
_cell.length_c   1.000
_cell.angle_alpha   90.00
_cell.angle_beta   90.00
_cell.angle_gamma   90.00
#
_symmetry.space_group_name_H-M   'P 1'
#
loop_
_entity.id
_entity.type
_entity.pdbx_description
1 polymer ?
#
loop_
_entity_poly.entity_id
_entity_poly.type
_entity_poly.pdbx_seq_one_letter_code
_entity_poly.pdbx_strand_id
1 'polypeptide(L)'
;MFSLIIPTYNNLKYLKFCLESIKKNSKFNHEVIVYVNSSLDGTLEFVKSNSVKYLYNKTNVGLCKAVNEGVKISKFDYIIYAHDDMYFCPGWDIEFYNEIKKINVKDFFLSGTMIQPFKSFIHLDCGKQIENFDETKLLKEYKKIHFNDFQGSTWAPSLIPKNTWNKVGGFSEEYGPGLGSDPDFNMKLWKLGVRLFKGLGNCRVYHFSSVSLRKKISNKGSKTFLLKWGISIKFFRKHYLKSDTKFDGFLKNPKKNLFYYFDLFKCKLTFIFHRFLSTS
;
A
#
# COMPACT_ATOMS: atom_id res chain seq x y z
N MET A 1 9.37 -16.75 0.50
CA MET A 1 10.26 -15.56 0.62
C MET A 1 9.75 -14.48 -0.30
N PHE A 2 9.96 -13.20 0.06
CA PHE A 2 9.40 -12.03 -0.61
C PHE A 2 10.47 -10.98 -0.87
N SER A 3 10.29 -10.14 -1.88
CA SER A 3 11.07 -8.90 -2.06
C SER A 3 10.24 -7.72 -1.54
N LEU A 4 10.68 -7.12 -0.43
CA LEU A 4 10.06 -5.92 0.13
C LEU A 4 10.67 -4.68 -0.53
N ILE A 5 9.81 -3.83 -1.08
CA ILE A 5 10.20 -2.56 -1.71
C ILE A 5 9.76 -1.43 -0.80
N ILE A 6 10.72 -0.68 -0.27
CA ILE A 6 10.50 0.37 0.72
C ILE A 6 11.08 1.70 0.20
N PRO A 7 10.25 2.56 -0.41
CA PRO A 7 10.69 3.91 -0.75
C PRO A 7 10.81 4.75 0.52
N THR A 8 11.86 5.57 0.60
CA THR A 8 12.07 6.51 1.72
C THR A 8 12.50 7.87 1.21
N TYR A 9 12.11 8.92 1.90
CA TYR A 9 12.48 10.30 1.58
C TYR A 9 12.78 11.08 2.87
N ASN A 10 14.08 11.25 3.17
CA ASN A 10 14.56 11.95 4.37
C ASN A 10 13.81 11.50 5.65
N ASN A 11 13.79 10.20 5.90
CA ASN A 11 13.03 9.59 7.00
C ASN A 11 13.83 8.48 7.69
N LEU A 12 15.14 8.72 7.89
CA LEU A 12 16.11 7.75 8.42
C LEU A 12 15.63 7.06 9.69
N LYS A 13 15.08 7.84 10.62
CA LYS A 13 14.66 7.31 11.92
C LYS A 13 13.59 6.24 11.80
N TYR A 14 12.54 6.51 11.02
CA TYR A 14 11.47 5.54 10.77
C TYR A 14 11.94 4.38 9.92
N LEU A 15 12.76 4.62 8.90
CA LEU A 15 13.36 3.55 8.09
C LEU A 15 14.13 2.55 8.95
N LYS A 16 15.00 3.01 9.85
CA LYS A 16 15.74 2.15 10.78
C LYS A 16 14.78 1.27 11.57
N PHE A 17 13.79 1.88 12.17
CA PHE A 17 12.78 1.19 12.98
C PHE A 17 11.97 0.16 12.16
N CYS A 18 11.59 0.50 10.93
CA CYS A 18 10.92 -0.41 10.00
C CYS A 18 11.81 -1.63 9.68
N LEU A 19 13.07 -1.39 9.29
CA LEU A 19 14.00 -2.47 8.95
C LEU A 19 14.31 -3.38 10.14
N GLU A 20 14.48 -2.83 11.35
CA GLU A 20 14.66 -3.57 12.59
C GLU A 20 13.44 -4.45 12.90
N SER A 21 12.23 -3.92 12.74
CA SER A 21 10.99 -4.67 12.94
C SER A 21 10.84 -5.84 11.94
N ILE A 22 11.19 -5.63 10.67
CA ILE A 22 11.21 -6.68 9.66
C ILE A 22 12.20 -7.77 10.07
N LYS A 23 13.45 -7.39 10.40
CA LYS A 23 14.50 -8.34 10.83
C LYS A 23 14.09 -9.14 12.07
N LYS A 24 13.51 -8.48 13.08
CA LYS A 24 13.11 -9.06 14.36
C LYS A 24 11.90 -9.99 14.24
N ASN A 25 10.92 -9.62 13.43
CA ASN A 25 9.57 -10.18 13.45
C ASN A 25 9.23 -11.07 12.25
N SER A 26 10.15 -11.26 11.32
CA SER A 26 9.99 -12.20 10.20
C SER A 26 10.41 -13.61 10.58
N LYS A 27 9.66 -14.59 10.09
CA LYS A 27 10.04 -16.02 10.17
C LYS A 27 11.01 -16.42 9.06
N PHE A 28 10.88 -15.78 7.89
CA PHE A 28 11.67 -16.12 6.70
C PHE A 28 12.69 -15.01 6.39
N ASN A 29 13.78 -15.40 5.71
CA ASN A 29 14.73 -14.42 5.18
C ASN A 29 14.17 -13.80 3.89
N HIS A 30 13.82 -12.53 3.97
CA HIS A 30 13.31 -11.74 2.85
C HIS A 30 14.42 -10.93 2.19
N GLU A 31 14.20 -10.54 0.93
CA GLU A 31 14.98 -9.48 0.31
C GLU A 31 14.34 -8.14 0.64
N VAL A 32 15.11 -7.23 1.21
CA VAL A 32 14.66 -5.85 1.43
C VAL A 32 15.41 -4.94 0.49
N ILE A 33 14.67 -4.14 -0.29
CA ILE A 33 15.19 -3.16 -1.24
C ILE A 33 14.68 -1.80 -0.82
N VAL A 34 15.59 -0.93 -0.39
CA VAL A 34 15.28 0.45 -0.02
C VAL A 34 15.53 1.35 -1.22
N TYR A 35 14.53 2.14 -1.61
CA TYR A 35 14.74 3.21 -2.57
C TYR A 35 14.93 4.54 -1.84
N VAL A 36 16.15 5.05 -1.84
CA VAL A 36 16.52 6.31 -1.19
C VAL A 36 16.24 7.47 -2.14
N ASN A 37 15.11 8.15 -1.92
CA ASN A 37 14.69 9.35 -2.65
C ASN A 37 15.31 10.58 -2.01
N SER A 38 16.49 11.02 -2.48
CA SER A 38 17.30 12.02 -1.82
C SER A 38 17.81 11.55 -0.44
N SER A 39 18.84 12.16 0.10
CA SER A 39 19.35 11.86 1.44
C SER A 39 20.02 13.11 2.00
N LEU A 40 19.27 13.84 2.83
CA LEU A 40 19.76 15.01 3.59
C LEU A 40 19.91 14.70 5.08
N ASP A 41 19.52 13.48 5.49
CA ASP A 41 19.41 13.04 6.88
C ASP A 41 20.32 11.84 7.23
N GLY A 42 21.23 11.46 6.32
CA GLY A 42 22.14 10.32 6.51
C GLY A 42 21.55 8.95 6.09
N THR A 43 20.39 8.93 5.43
CA THR A 43 19.76 7.66 4.98
C THR A 43 20.67 6.89 4.03
N LEU A 44 21.34 7.57 3.08
CA LEU A 44 22.20 6.89 2.10
C LEU A 44 23.43 6.24 2.79
N GLU A 45 24.06 6.93 3.70
CA GLU A 45 25.19 6.46 4.49
C GLU A 45 24.78 5.24 5.32
N PHE A 46 23.60 5.30 5.93
CA PHE A 46 23.05 4.19 6.72
C PHE A 46 22.85 2.92 5.87
N VAL A 47 22.19 3.01 4.71
CA VAL A 47 21.93 1.80 3.90
C VAL A 47 23.22 1.20 3.35
N LYS A 48 24.23 2.03 3.04
CA LYS A 48 25.58 1.59 2.63
C LYS A 48 26.30 0.83 3.74
N SER A 49 26.37 1.42 4.94
CA SER A 49 27.12 0.84 6.07
C SER A 49 26.47 -0.43 6.65
N ASN A 50 25.16 -0.61 6.45
CA ASN A 50 24.42 -1.79 6.93
C ASN A 50 24.15 -2.85 5.85
N SER A 51 24.83 -2.77 4.71
CA SER A 51 24.68 -3.73 3.59
C SER A 51 23.24 -3.98 3.15
N VAL A 52 22.38 -2.96 3.27
CA VAL A 52 21.01 -3.03 2.80
C VAL A 52 21.03 -2.88 1.28
N LYS A 53 20.33 -3.74 0.55
CA LYS A 53 20.16 -3.57 -0.90
C LYS A 53 19.39 -2.30 -1.17
N TYR A 54 19.93 -1.38 -1.98
CA TYR A 54 19.30 -0.08 -2.20
C TYR A 54 19.44 0.41 -3.63
N LEU A 55 18.56 1.33 -3.99
CA LEU A 55 18.67 2.25 -5.11
C LEU A 55 18.71 3.69 -4.55
N TYR A 56 19.35 4.58 -5.24
CA TYR A 56 19.47 5.98 -4.82
C TYR A 56 19.23 6.92 -5.99
N ASN A 57 18.48 7.97 -5.72
CA ASN A 57 18.41 9.14 -6.60
C ASN A 57 18.71 10.41 -5.81
N LYS A 58 19.53 11.29 -6.39
CA LYS A 58 19.94 12.56 -5.76
C LYS A 58 18.75 13.50 -5.51
N THR A 59 17.71 13.40 -6.34
CA THR A 59 16.47 14.16 -6.23
C THR A 59 15.29 13.23 -5.94
N ASN A 60 14.23 13.77 -5.35
CA ASN A 60 13.01 12.98 -5.11
C ASN A 60 12.27 12.72 -6.43
N VAL A 61 12.27 11.49 -6.89
CA VAL A 61 11.58 11.04 -8.11
C VAL A 61 10.11 10.64 -7.87
N GLY A 62 9.64 10.74 -6.64
CA GLY A 62 8.30 10.32 -6.23
C GLY A 62 8.19 8.82 -5.92
N LEU A 63 7.12 8.48 -5.20
CA LEU A 63 6.88 7.13 -4.71
C LEU A 63 6.72 6.12 -5.87
N CYS A 64 5.92 6.45 -6.87
CA CYS A 64 5.58 5.52 -7.95
C CYS A 64 6.81 5.03 -8.72
N LYS A 65 7.68 5.96 -9.13
CA LYS A 65 8.93 5.62 -9.82
C LYS A 65 9.88 4.85 -8.92
N ALA A 66 10.02 5.27 -7.65
CA ALA A 66 10.88 4.62 -6.68
C ALA A 66 10.49 3.14 -6.49
N VAL A 67 9.21 2.84 -6.34
CA VAL A 67 8.73 1.46 -6.20
C VAL A 67 8.92 0.66 -7.49
N ASN A 68 8.59 1.24 -8.64
CA ASN A 68 8.77 0.57 -9.94
C ASN A 68 10.23 0.16 -10.19
N GLU A 69 11.18 1.05 -9.90
CA GLU A 69 12.62 0.74 -10.04
C GLU A 69 13.06 -0.32 -9.03
N GLY A 70 12.58 -0.28 -7.79
CA GLY A 70 12.84 -1.32 -6.79
C GLY A 70 12.36 -2.70 -7.24
N VAL A 71 11.16 -2.78 -7.83
CA VAL A 71 10.63 -4.05 -8.36
C VAL A 71 11.48 -4.61 -9.49
N LYS A 72 12.06 -3.78 -10.37
CA LYS A 72 12.91 -4.26 -11.47
C LYS A 72 14.10 -5.09 -11.00
N ILE A 73 14.71 -4.69 -9.87
CA ILE A 73 15.90 -5.38 -9.32
C ILE A 73 15.57 -6.46 -8.28
N SER A 74 14.29 -6.70 -7.98
CA SER A 74 13.85 -7.70 -7.02
C SER A 74 14.11 -9.12 -7.57
N LYS A 75 14.42 -10.08 -6.66
CA LYS A 75 14.75 -11.46 -7.05
C LYS A 75 13.62 -12.47 -6.85
N PHE A 76 12.67 -12.18 -5.95
CA PHE A 76 11.60 -13.13 -5.64
C PHE A 76 10.33 -12.88 -6.48
N ASP A 77 9.54 -13.96 -6.65
CA ASP A 77 8.31 -13.95 -7.44
C ASP A 77 7.16 -13.16 -6.81
N TYR A 78 7.27 -12.85 -5.52
CA TYR A 78 6.28 -12.07 -4.79
C TYR A 78 6.90 -10.79 -4.27
N ILE A 79 6.26 -9.67 -4.63
CA ILE A 79 6.65 -8.32 -4.24
C ILE A 79 5.77 -7.86 -3.10
N ILE A 80 6.39 -7.28 -2.07
CA ILE A 80 5.67 -6.54 -1.04
C ILE A 80 6.07 -5.06 -1.14
N TYR A 81 5.10 -4.21 -1.42
CA TYR A 81 5.25 -2.77 -1.28
C TYR A 81 4.88 -2.37 0.16
N ALA A 82 5.75 -1.62 0.82
CA ALA A 82 5.57 -1.15 2.19
C ALA A 82 6.09 0.28 2.36
N HIS A 83 5.61 0.97 3.41
CA HIS A 83 6.11 2.30 3.79
C HIS A 83 7.24 2.17 4.81
N ASP A 84 8.11 3.17 4.83
CA ASP A 84 9.25 3.25 5.75
C ASP A 84 8.86 3.58 7.21
N ASP A 85 7.59 3.97 7.45
CA ASP A 85 7.03 4.29 8.75
C ASP A 85 6.09 3.20 9.30
N MET A 86 6.34 1.94 8.93
CA MET A 86 5.63 0.77 9.41
C MET A 86 6.48 -0.06 10.36
N TYR A 87 5.87 -0.51 11.48
CA TYR A 87 6.40 -1.57 12.31
C TYR A 87 5.68 -2.87 11.99
N PHE A 88 6.39 -3.86 11.49
CA PHE A 88 5.85 -5.17 11.16
C PHE A 88 5.67 -6.01 12.42
N CYS A 89 4.45 -6.42 12.74
CA CYS A 89 4.15 -7.25 13.90
C CYS A 89 4.61 -8.69 13.69
N PRO A 90 4.98 -9.44 14.74
CA PRO A 90 5.42 -10.84 14.61
C PRO A 90 4.42 -11.71 13.86
N GLY A 91 4.90 -12.50 12.88
CA GLY A 91 4.09 -13.43 12.09
C GLY A 91 3.44 -12.83 10.84
N TRP A 92 3.69 -11.58 10.52
CA TRP A 92 3.16 -10.91 9.33
C TRP A 92 3.46 -11.68 8.03
N ASP A 93 4.66 -12.23 7.91
CA ASP A 93 5.13 -12.96 6.73
C ASP A 93 4.54 -14.38 6.65
N ILE A 94 4.27 -15.00 7.80
CA ILE A 94 3.59 -16.29 7.89
C ILE A 94 2.16 -16.18 7.36
N GLU A 95 1.46 -15.11 7.69
CA GLU A 95 0.08 -14.87 7.22
C GLU A 95 0.04 -14.75 5.70
N PHE A 96 0.92 -13.97 5.08
CA PHE A 96 1.03 -13.90 3.63
C PHE A 96 1.40 -15.25 3.02
N TYR A 97 2.39 -15.94 3.59
CA TYR A 97 2.84 -17.24 3.09
C TYR A 97 1.74 -18.29 3.12
N ASN A 98 1.01 -18.38 4.23
CA ASN A 98 -0.09 -19.33 4.38
C ASN A 98 -1.25 -19.02 3.43
N GLU A 99 -1.53 -17.74 3.19
CA GLU A 99 -2.58 -17.36 2.26
C GLU A 99 -2.20 -17.69 0.81
N ILE A 100 -0.97 -17.40 0.38
CA ILE A 100 -0.50 -17.77 -0.96
C ILE A 100 -0.65 -19.25 -1.25
N LYS A 101 -0.39 -20.12 -0.27
CA LYS A 101 -0.57 -21.58 -0.44
C LYS A 101 -2.00 -22.02 -0.70
N LYS A 102 -3.00 -21.21 -0.29
CA LYS A 102 -4.42 -21.49 -0.52
C LYS A 102 -4.91 -20.97 -1.87
N ILE A 103 -4.16 -20.05 -2.47
CA ILE A 103 -4.55 -19.40 -3.73
C ILE A 103 -4.19 -20.29 -4.90
N ASN A 104 -5.19 -20.61 -5.73
CA ASN A 104 -5.05 -21.43 -6.95
C ASN A 104 -5.07 -20.61 -8.24
N VAL A 105 -4.95 -19.28 -8.16
CA VAL A 105 -4.90 -18.38 -9.31
C VAL A 105 -3.55 -17.67 -9.39
N LYS A 106 -3.12 -17.31 -10.61
CA LYS A 106 -1.81 -16.69 -10.84
C LYS A 106 -1.78 -15.20 -10.52
N ASP A 107 -2.90 -14.51 -10.74
CA ASP A 107 -2.99 -13.06 -10.62
C ASP A 107 -3.93 -12.71 -9.47
N PHE A 108 -3.38 -12.07 -8.42
CA PHE A 108 -4.11 -11.68 -7.21
C PHE A 108 -3.46 -10.48 -6.52
N PHE A 109 -4.19 -9.88 -5.60
CA PHE A 109 -3.72 -8.81 -4.74
C PHE A 109 -4.06 -9.12 -3.28
N LEU A 110 -3.05 -9.13 -2.42
CA LEU A 110 -3.21 -9.24 -0.97
C LEU A 110 -2.73 -7.98 -0.28
N SER A 111 -3.27 -7.67 0.88
CA SER A 111 -2.73 -6.64 1.76
C SER A 111 -2.72 -7.08 3.21
N GLY A 112 -1.85 -6.50 3.99
CA GLY A 112 -1.92 -6.56 5.43
C GLY A 112 -2.94 -5.58 6.01
N THR A 113 -3.07 -5.58 7.32
CA THR A 113 -3.96 -4.71 8.08
C THR A 113 -3.15 -3.75 8.94
N MET A 114 -3.45 -2.45 8.80
CA MET A 114 -2.80 -1.40 9.57
C MET A 114 -3.48 -1.23 10.93
N ILE A 115 -2.66 -1.26 11.99
CA ILE A 115 -3.00 -0.75 13.32
C ILE A 115 -2.49 0.70 13.38
N GLN A 116 -3.32 1.62 13.82
CA GLN A 116 -2.96 3.04 13.84
C GLN A 116 -3.34 3.72 15.16
N PRO A 117 -2.58 4.74 15.61
CA PRO A 117 -2.91 5.53 16.80
C PRO A 117 -4.08 6.49 16.59
N PHE A 118 -4.70 6.47 15.42
CA PHE A 118 -5.83 7.32 15.03
C PHE A 118 -7.05 6.45 14.71
N LYS A 119 -8.21 7.08 14.54
CA LYS A 119 -9.42 6.37 14.08
C LYS A 119 -9.18 5.71 12.72
N SER A 120 -9.16 4.38 12.69
CA SER A 120 -8.88 3.54 11.53
C SER A 120 -9.60 2.20 11.66
N PHE A 121 -9.32 1.22 10.78
CA PHE A 121 -9.87 -0.14 10.89
C PHE A 121 -9.52 -0.81 12.22
N ILE A 122 -8.24 -0.76 12.61
CA ILE A 122 -7.79 -1.16 13.94
C ILE A 122 -7.18 0.06 14.61
N HIS A 123 -7.91 0.61 15.57
CA HIS A 123 -7.42 1.69 16.42
C HIS A 123 -6.79 1.08 17.67
N LEU A 124 -5.50 1.29 17.82
CA LEU A 124 -4.75 1.01 19.05
C LEU A 124 -3.65 2.07 19.17
N ASP A 125 -3.77 2.96 20.14
CA ASP A 125 -2.75 3.98 20.38
C ASP A 125 -1.60 3.39 21.20
N CYS A 126 -0.50 3.07 20.49
CA CYS A 126 0.79 2.69 21.07
C CYS A 126 1.85 3.77 20.83
N GLY A 127 1.45 5.00 20.61
CA GLY A 127 2.31 6.14 20.31
C GLY A 127 2.18 6.65 18.87
N LYS A 128 2.13 7.97 18.74
CA LYS A 128 1.97 8.64 17.43
C LYS A 128 3.30 8.88 16.72
N GLN A 129 4.40 8.72 17.43
CA GLN A 129 5.77 8.90 16.96
C GLN A 129 6.65 7.83 17.59
N ILE A 130 7.83 7.58 17.00
CA ILE A 130 8.78 6.57 17.50
C ILE A 130 9.22 6.88 18.94
N GLU A 131 9.36 8.15 19.29
CA GLU A 131 9.81 8.59 20.61
C GLU A 131 8.89 8.16 21.75
N ASN A 132 7.62 8.02 21.46
CA ASN A 132 6.61 7.59 22.45
C ASN A 132 5.94 6.27 22.09
N PHE A 133 6.59 5.48 21.22
CA PHE A 133 6.08 4.18 20.82
C PHE A 133 6.25 3.13 21.91
N ASP A 134 5.14 2.53 22.33
CA ASP A 134 5.09 1.44 23.30
C ASP A 134 4.97 0.09 22.58
N GLU A 135 6.14 -0.49 22.23
CA GLU A 135 6.23 -1.82 21.61
C GLU A 135 5.63 -2.90 22.50
N THR A 136 5.85 -2.82 23.83
CA THR A 136 5.36 -3.81 24.79
C THR A 136 3.84 -3.87 24.78
N LYS A 137 3.20 -2.70 24.83
CA LYS A 137 1.75 -2.58 24.72
C LYS A 137 1.25 -3.15 23.37
N LEU A 138 1.89 -2.78 22.26
CA LEU A 138 1.52 -3.29 20.94
C LEU A 138 1.57 -4.82 20.92
N LEU A 139 2.69 -5.42 21.32
CA LEU A 139 2.90 -6.86 21.30
C LEU A 139 1.95 -7.63 22.24
N LYS A 140 1.54 -7.01 23.33
CA LYS A 140 0.55 -7.57 24.28
C LYS A 140 -0.87 -7.55 23.70
N GLU A 141 -1.23 -6.50 22.94
CA GLU A 141 -2.62 -6.24 22.57
C GLU A 141 -2.97 -6.62 21.11
N TYR A 142 -2.03 -6.52 20.15
CA TYR A 142 -2.36 -6.66 18.72
C TYR A 142 -3.02 -8.00 18.36
N LYS A 143 -2.66 -9.12 19.01
CA LYS A 143 -3.27 -10.43 18.75
C LYS A 143 -4.65 -10.60 19.38
N LYS A 144 -4.97 -9.83 20.41
CA LYS A 144 -6.28 -9.90 21.09
C LYS A 144 -7.38 -9.21 20.30
N ILE A 145 -7.02 -8.29 19.40
CA ILE A 145 -7.98 -7.59 18.58
C ILE A 145 -8.47 -8.52 17.48
N HIS A 146 -9.73 -8.95 17.57
CA HIS A 146 -10.33 -9.73 16.50
C HIS A 146 -10.62 -8.84 15.29
N PHE A 147 -10.06 -9.19 14.13
CA PHE A 147 -10.32 -8.50 12.87
C PHE A 147 -10.36 -9.51 11.73
N ASN A 148 -11.50 -9.59 11.04
CA ASN A 148 -11.69 -10.53 9.94
C ASN A 148 -10.90 -10.13 8.70
N ASP A 149 -10.61 -11.10 7.84
CA ASP A 149 -10.20 -10.82 6.47
C ASP A 149 -11.27 -9.99 5.76
N PHE A 150 -10.83 -9.06 4.92
CA PHE A 150 -11.71 -8.08 4.30
C PHE A 150 -11.51 -7.97 2.80
N GLN A 151 -12.55 -7.50 2.13
CA GLN A 151 -12.63 -7.40 0.69
C GLN A 151 -11.98 -6.11 0.19
N GLY A 152 -11.26 -6.19 -0.92
CA GLY A 152 -10.94 -5.05 -1.75
C GLY A 152 -10.00 -4.02 -1.15
N SER A 153 -9.01 -4.44 -0.36
CA SER A 153 -7.96 -3.54 0.11
C SER A 153 -7.18 -2.91 -1.04
N THR A 154 -6.72 -1.68 -0.83
CA THR A 154 -5.96 -0.91 -1.83
C THR A 154 -4.65 -0.33 -1.29
N TRP A 155 -4.25 -0.65 -0.07
CA TRP A 155 -3.12 -0.01 0.62
C TRP A 155 -1.99 -0.95 1.00
N ALA A 156 -0.85 -0.37 1.35
CA ALA A 156 0.31 -1.06 1.90
C ALA A 156 0.07 -1.54 3.37
N PRO A 157 0.78 -2.60 3.84
CA PRO A 157 1.66 -3.41 3.02
C PRO A 157 0.86 -4.26 2.04
N SER A 158 1.25 -4.27 0.79
CA SER A 158 0.53 -5.03 -0.25
C SER A 158 1.45 -6.04 -0.92
N LEU A 159 0.94 -7.27 -1.14
CA LEU A 159 1.64 -8.35 -1.79
C LEU A 159 1.02 -8.66 -3.14
N ILE A 160 1.87 -8.71 -4.15
CA ILE A 160 1.49 -8.95 -5.54
C ILE A 160 2.51 -9.91 -6.18
N PRO A 161 2.07 -10.88 -7.03
CA PRO A 161 3.00 -11.63 -7.88
C PRO A 161 3.76 -10.67 -8.80
N LYS A 162 5.09 -10.80 -8.89
CA LYS A 162 5.94 -9.95 -9.74
C LYS A 162 5.51 -9.97 -11.20
N ASN A 163 5.11 -11.14 -11.69
CA ASN A 163 4.58 -11.25 -13.05
C ASN A 163 3.30 -10.43 -13.26
N THR A 164 2.39 -10.43 -12.26
CA THR A 164 1.17 -9.60 -12.30
C THR A 164 1.50 -8.11 -12.27
N TRP A 165 2.48 -7.71 -11.44
CA TRP A 165 3.01 -6.33 -11.41
C TRP A 165 3.51 -5.91 -12.80
N ASN A 166 4.31 -6.76 -13.45
CA ASN A 166 4.88 -6.46 -14.76
C ASN A 166 3.80 -6.37 -15.86
N LYS A 167 2.79 -7.25 -15.84
CA LYS A 167 1.66 -7.21 -16.79
C LYS A 167 0.91 -5.88 -16.80
N VAL A 168 0.79 -5.23 -15.63
CA VAL A 168 0.10 -3.94 -15.52
C VAL A 168 1.04 -2.73 -15.60
N GLY A 169 2.36 -2.96 -15.71
CA GLY A 169 3.37 -1.91 -15.79
C GLY A 169 3.59 -1.14 -14.49
N GLY A 170 3.38 -1.79 -13.34
CA GLY A 170 3.63 -1.19 -12.02
C GLY A 170 2.73 0.00 -11.67
N PHE A 171 3.20 0.89 -10.81
CA PHE A 171 2.51 2.14 -10.49
C PHE A 171 2.60 3.14 -11.64
N SER A 172 1.55 3.91 -11.86
CA SER A 172 1.54 5.00 -12.84
C SER A 172 2.22 6.24 -12.27
N GLU A 173 3.29 6.69 -12.92
CA GLU A 173 4.16 7.76 -12.39
C GLU A 173 3.49 9.16 -12.35
N GLU A 174 2.39 9.33 -13.09
CA GLU A 174 1.56 10.54 -13.08
C GLU A 174 0.91 10.83 -11.71
N TYR A 175 0.90 9.87 -10.79
CA TYR A 175 0.40 10.03 -9.42
C TYR A 175 1.46 10.56 -8.44
N GLY A 176 2.54 11.14 -8.90
CA GLY A 176 3.49 11.80 -7.99
C GLY A 176 2.81 12.89 -7.13
N PRO A 177 3.14 12.98 -5.84
CA PRO A 177 4.11 12.23 -5.06
C PRO A 177 3.66 10.86 -4.55
N GLY A 178 2.44 10.37 -4.87
CA GLY A 178 1.95 9.04 -4.48
C GLY A 178 0.45 8.94 -4.23
N LEU A 179 -0.24 10.05 -4.00
CA LEU A 179 -1.68 10.04 -3.70
C LEU A 179 -2.51 9.53 -4.88
N GLY A 180 -3.27 8.47 -4.66
CA GLY A 180 -4.12 7.84 -5.68
C GLY A 180 -3.43 6.74 -6.48
N SER A 181 -2.14 6.47 -6.27
CA SER A 181 -1.41 5.39 -6.94
C SER A 181 -1.94 4.00 -6.61
N ASP A 182 -2.25 3.73 -5.34
CA ASP A 182 -2.78 2.43 -4.92
C ASP A 182 -4.13 2.09 -5.59
N PRO A 183 -5.16 2.95 -5.55
CA PRO A 183 -6.40 2.66 -6.25
C PRO A 183 -6.23 2.62 -7.78
N ASP A 184 -5.33 3.40 -8.37
CA ASP A 184 -5.01 3.31 -9.79
C ASP A 184 -4.40 1.96 -10.16
N PHE A 185 -3.44 1.49 -9.36
CA PHE A 185 -2.84 0.19 -9.53
C PHE A 185 -3.89 -0.93 -9.43
N ASN A 186 -4.77 -0.86 -8.44
CA ASN A 186 -5.86 -1.83 -8.30
C ASN A 186 -6.87 -1.77 -9.46
N MET A 187 -7.10 -0.58 -10.05
CA MET A 187 -7.92 -0.47 -11.25
C MET A 187 -7.24 -1.12 -12.46
N LYS A 188 -5.92 -0.98 -12.62
CA LYS A 188 -5.17 -1.69 -13.66
C LYS A 188 -5.25 -3.21 -13.48
N LEU A 189 -5.09 -3.69 -12.26
CA LEU A 189 -5.29 -5.11 -11.92
C LEU A 189 -6.71 -5.58 -12.25
N TRP A 190 -7.72 -4.79 -11.90
CA TRP A 190 -9.11 -5.10 -12.27
C TRP A 190 -9.31 -5.21 -13.78
N LYS A 191 -8.73 -4.30 -14.54
CA LYS A 191 -8.76 -4.31 -16.01
C LYS A 191 -8.02 -5.51 -16.62
N LEU A 192 -6.94 -5.96 -15.98
CA LEU A 192 -6.24 -7.20 -16.33
C LEU A 192 -7.09 -8.46 -16.09
N GLY A 193 -8.17 -8.36 -15.31
CA GLY A 193 -9.01 -9.50 -14.96
C GLY A 193 -8.81 -10.05 -13.55
N VAL A 194 -7.96 -9.44 -12.74
CA VAL A 194 -7.80 -9.82 -11.33
C VAL A 194 -9.14 -9.63 -10.60
N ARG A 195 -9.53 -10.65 -9.83
CA ARG A 195 -10.78 -10.64 -9.04
C ARG A 195 -10.55 -11.04 -7.58
N LEU A 196 -9.37 -11.53 -7.23
CA LEU A 196 -8.99 -11.80 -5.85
C LEU A 196 -8.24 -10.59 -5.29
N PHE A 197 -8.94 -9.81 -4.46
CA PHE A 197 -8.41 -8.68 -3.70
C PHE A 197 -8.76 -8.91 -2.24
N LYS A 198 -7.80 -9.33 -1.43
CA LYS A 198 -8.04 -9.76 -0.05
C LYS A 198 -7.12 -9.03 0.91
N GLY A 199 -7.69 -8.43 1.95
CA GLY A 199 -6.95 -7.95 3.09
C GLY A 199 -6.92 -9.01 4.19
N LEU A 200 -5.73 -9.29 4.73
CA LEU A 200 -5.52 -10.30 5.77
C LEU A 200 -5.62 -9.66 7.15
N GLY A 201 -6.66 -10.02 7.89
CA GLY A 201 -6.93 -9.43 9.21
C GLY A 201 -5.83 -9.67 10.24
N ASN A 202 -5.09 -10.77 10.11
CA ASN A 202 -4.01 -11.14 11.02
C ASN A 202 -2.60 -10.76 10.54
N CYS A 203 -2.42 -10.41 9.27
CA CYS A 203 -1.17 -9.85 8.76
C CYS A 203 -1.07 -8.37 9.16
N ARG A 204 -0.42 -8.06 10.28
CA ARG A 204 -0.52 -6.76 10.95
C ARG A 204 0.76 -5.96 10.92
N VAL A 205 0.60 -4.65 10.70
CA VAL A 205 1.65 -3.65 10.87
C VAL A 205 1.11 -2.49 11.71
N TYR A 206 1.97 -1.89 12.54
CA TYR A 206 1.66 -0.60 13.16
C TYR A 206 2.16 0.50 12.23
N HIS A 207 1.28 1.44 11.88
CA HIS A 207 1.58 2.50 10.92
C HIS A 207 1.47 3.87 11.58
N PHE A 208 2.60 4.58 11.65
CA PHE A 208 2.67 5.89 12.30
C PHE A 208 1.96 7.00 11.51
N SER A 209 1.61 6.75 10.24
CA SER A 209 0.96 7.71 9.34
C SER A 209 1.77 9.00 9.21
N SER A 210 2.88 8.88 8.56
CA SER A 210 4.00 9.82 8.57
C SER A 210 3.63 11.29 8.45
N VAL A 211 4.34 12.07 9.22
CA VAL A 211 4.24 13.53 9.32
C VAL A 211 4.59 14.22 7.99
N SER A 212 5.35 13.59 7.12
CA SER A 212 5.80 14.14 5.83
C SER A 212 4.66 14.45 4.85
N LEU A 213 3.57 13.69 4.88
CA LEU A 213 2.40 13.90 4.00
C LEU A 213 1.35 14.86 4.59
N ARG A 214 1.43 15.21 5.88
CA ARG A 214 0.48 16.13 6.52
C ARG A 214 0.62 17.60 6.08
N LYS A 215 1.74 17.97 5.45
CA LYS A 215 1.95 19.31 4.92
C LYS A 215 1.25 19.44 3.56
N LYS A 216 0.02 20.01 3.56
CA LYS A 216 -0.71 20.58 2.38
C LYS A 216 -0.37 19.96 1.01
N ILE A 217 -0.64 18.67 0.82
CA ILE A 217 -0.65 18.13 -0.53
C ILE A 217 -2.08 18.29 -1.05
N SER A 218 -2.26 19.12 -2.08
CA SER A 218 -3.53 19.21 -2.79
C SER A 218 -3.91 17.81 -3.29
N ASN A 219 -5.16 17.39 -3.11
CA ASN A 219 -5.64 16.05 -3.46
C ASN A 219 -5.73 15.86 -5.00
N LYS A 220 -4.60 16.06 -5.71
CA LYS A 220 -4.52 15.89 -7.16
C LYS A 220 -4.78 14.45 -7.59
N GLY A 221 -4.42 13.45 -6.77
CA GLY A 221 -4.58 12.04 -7.10
C GLY A 221 -6.03 11.61 -7.34
N SER A 222 -6.99 12.11 -6.56
CA SER A 222 -8.41 11.82 -6.79
C SER A 222 -8.92 12.42 -8.10
N LYS A 223 -8.48 13.63 -8.46
CA LYS A 223 -8.79 14.27 -9.74
C LYS A 223 -8.15 13.49 -10.90
N THR A 224 -6.87 13.14 -10.78
CA THR A 224 -6.15 12.33 -11.78
C THR A 224 -6.86 10.99 -12.02
N PHE A 225 -7.24 10.29 -10.94
CA PHE A 225 -7.98 9.03 -11.05
C PHE A 225 -9.31 9.20 -11.78
N LEU A 226 -10.09 10.23 -11.42
CA LEU A 226 -11.37 10.52 -12.04
C LEU A 226 -11.21 10.82 -13.54
N LEU A 227 -10.24 11.66 -13.91
CA LEU A 227 -10.00 12.02 -15.29
C LEU A 227 -9.47 10.85 -16.13
N LYS A 228 -8.68 9.96 -15.54
CA LYS A 228 -8.13 8.77 -16.22
C LYS A 228 -9.19 7.69 -16.44
N TRP A 229 -10.01 7.42 -15.40
CA TRP A 229 -10.91 6.26 -15.40
C TRP A 229 -12.39 6.60 -15.59
N GLY A 230 -12.76 7.88 -15.59
CA GLY A 230 -14.16 8.34 -15.70
C GLY A 230 -15.03 8.06 -14.48
N ILE A 231 -14.45 7.56 -13.39
CA ILE A 231 -15.12 7.25 -12.13
C ILE A 231 -14.24 7.68 -10.94
N SER A 232 -14.86 7.99 -9.80
CA SER A 232 -14.11 8.36 -8.59
C SER A 232 -13.52 7.13 -7.89
N ILE A 233 -12.46 7.33 -7.09
CA ILE A 233 -11.90 6.29 -6.21
C ILE A 233 -12.99 5.70 -5.31
N LYS A 234 -13.88 6.53 -4.75
CA LYS A 234 -15.01 6.09 -3.91
C LYS A 234 -15.94 5.16 -4.68
N PHE A 235 -16.27 5.50 -5.93
CA PHE A 235 -17.09 4.66 -6.80
C PHE A 235 -16.44 3.31 -7.05
N PHE A 236 -15.15 3.28 -7.40
CA PHE A 236 -14.38 2.08 -7.64
C PHE A 236 -14.34 1.17 -6.40
N ARG A 237 -13.99 1.74 -5.24
CA ARG A 237 -13.96 0.98 -3.98
C ARG A 237 -15.32 0.38 -3.62
N LYS A 238 -16.42 1.15 -3.80
CA LYS A 238 -17.78 0.72 -3.45
C LYS A 238 -18.32 -0.35 -4.40
N HIS A 239 -18.27 -0.10 -5.70
CA HIS A 239 -18.99 -0.92 -6.69
C HIS A 239 -18.16 -2.07 -7.26
N TYR A 240 -16.85 -1.89 -7.37
CA TYR A 240 -15.95 -2.90 -7.94
C TYR A 240 -15.26 -3.73 -6.85
N LEU A 241 -14.57 -3.08 -5.93
CA LEU A 241 -13.78 -3.76 -4.92
C LEU A 241 -14.60 -4.21 -3.70
N LYS A 242 -15.77 -3.64 -3.46
CA LYS A 242 -16.56 -3.84 -2.24
C LYS A 242 -15.73 -3.64 -0.98
N SER A 243 -14.84 -2.63 -1.00
CA SER A 243 -13.91 -2.37 0.09
C SER A 243 -14.62 -2.25 1.44
N ASP A 244 -13.89 -2.62 2.48
CA ASP A 244 -14.33 -2.47 3.87
C ASP A 244 -15.47 -3.44 4.29
N THR A 245 -15.80 -4.44 3.45
CA THR A 245 -16.70 -5.53 3.80
C THR A 245 -15.91 -6.79 4.18
N LYS A 246 -16.54 -7.73 4.88
CA LYS A 246 -15.95 -9.04 5.16
C LYS A 246 -15.59 -9.73 3.85
N PHE A 247 -14.45 -10.43 3.83
CA PHE A 247 -14.02 -11.18 2.64
C PHE A 247 -15.03 -12.27 2.28
N ASP A 248 -15.46 -12.29 1.02
CA ASP A 248 -16.49 -13.19 0.45
C ASP A 248 -16.02 -13.86 -0.84
N GLY A 249 -14.68 -13.99 -1.01
CA GLY A 249 -14.09 -14.66 -2.17
C GLY A 249 -13.85 -13.74 -3.38
N PHE A 250 -13.93 -14.31 -4.57
CA PHE A 250 -13.64 -13.58 -5.81
C PHE A 250 -14.70 -12.53 -6.11
N LEU A 251 -14.22 -11.33 -6.43
CA LEU A 251 -15.09 -10.23 -6.84
C LEU A 251 -15.78 -10.53 -8.18
N LYS A 252 -17.04 -10.15 -8.26
CA LYS A 252 -17.85 -10.21 -9.49
C LYS A 252 -17.95 -8.82 -10.11
N ASN A 253 -18.32 -8.76 -11.39
CA ASN A 253 -18.62 -7.50 -12.03
C ASN A 253 -19.71 -6.73 -11.25
N PRO A 254 -19.63 -5.38 -11.21
CA PRO A 254 -20.58 -4.57 -10.47
C PRO A 254 -22.02 -4.84 -10.90
N LYS A 255 -22.93 -4.97 -9.93
CA LYS A 255 -24.36 -4.99 -10.20
C LYS A 255 -24.83 -3.59 -10.60
N LYS A 256 -25.32 -3.45 -11.84
CA LYS A 256 -25.79 -2.17 -12.41
C LYS A 256 -27.24 -1.87 -11.97
N ASN A 257 -27.43 -1.60 -10.68
CA ASN A 257 -28.71 -1.20 -10.09
C ASN A 257 -28.87 0.33 -10.07
N LEU A 258 -30.00 0.83 -9.55
CA LEU A 258 -30.28 2.28 -9.46
C LEU A 258 -29.18 3.06 -8.71
N PHE A 259 -28.67 2.53 -7.60
CA PHE A 259 -27.59 3.15 -6.82
C PHE A 259 -26.27 3.23 -7.61
N TYR A 260 -25.95 2.20 -8.41
CA TYR A 260 -24.80 2.23 -9.29
C TYR A 260 -24.90 3.38 -10.30
N TYR A 261 -26.05 3.53 -10.99
CA TYR A 261 -26.24 4.57 -11.97
C TYR A 261 -26.28 5.96 -11.35
N PHE A 262 -26.85 6.11 -10.17
CA PHE A 262 -26.84 7.38 -9.44
C PHE A 262 -25.42 7.82 -9.06
N ASP A 263 -24.62 6.91 -8.50
CA ASP A 263 -23.21 7.20 -8.17
C ASP A 263 -22.38 7.46 -9.45
N LEU A 264 -22.66 6.74 -10.54
CA LEU A 264 -22.00 6.95 -11.83
C LEU A 264 -22.35 8.34 -12.41
N PHE A 265 -23.60 8.75 -12.31
CA PHE A 265 -24.03 10.09 -12.74
C PHE A 265 -23.28 11.19 -11.99
N LYS A 266 -23.13 11.06 -10.66
CA LYS A 266 -22.31 11.99 -9.87
C LYS A 266 -20.85 12.02 -10.35
N CYS A 267 -20.27 10.88 -10.66
CA CYS A 267 -18.91 10.83 -11.23
C CYS A 267 -18.82 11.57 -12.56
N LYS A 268 -19.81 11.40 -13.45
CA LYS A 268 -19.86 12.10 -14.73
C LYS A 268 -19.97 13.61 -14.59
N LEU A 269 -20.83 14.10 -13.70
CA LEU A 269 -20.94 15.53 -13.43
C LEU A 269 -19.61 16.11 -12.92
N THR A 270 -18.97 15.42 -11.96
CA THR A 270 -17.67 15.86 -11.41
C THR A 270 -16.57 15.79 -12.48
N PHE A 271 -16.60 14.79 -13.35
CA PHE A 271 -15.67 14.67 -14.48
C PHE A 271 -15.80 15.85 -15.45
N ILE A 272 -17.02 16.19 -15.86
CA ILE A 272 -17.31 17.33 -16.75
C ILE A 272 -16.81 18.64 -16.11
N PHE A 273 -17.13 18.86 -14.83
CA PHE A 273 -16.65 20.03 -14.09
C PHE A 273 -15.13 20.14 -14.12
N HIS A 274 -14.41 19.06 -13.78
CA HIS A 274 -12.94 19.09 -13.77
C HIS A 274 -12.30 19.20 -15.15
N ARG A 275 -12.94 18.70 -16.19
CA ARG A 275 -12.39 18.72 -17.54
C ARG A 275 -12.61 20.06 -18.25
N PHE A 276 -13.74 20.70 -18.03
CA PHE A 276 -14.15 21.85 -18.81
C PHE A 276 -14.26 23.17 -18.02
N LEU A 277 -14.52 23.11 -16.70
CA LEU A 277 -14.77 24.32 -15.90
C LEU A 277 -13.62 24.69 -14.95
N SER A 278 -12.59 23.86 -14.81
CA SER A 278 -11.41 24.16 -13.96
C SER A 278 -10.19 24.63 -14.74
N THR A 279 -10.34 25.02 -15.99
CA THR A 279 -9.29 25.54 -16.88
C THR A 279 -9.36 27.07 -17.04
N SER A 280 -10.20 27.74 -16.27
CA SER A 280 -10.23 29.21 -16.13
C SER A 280 -9.58 29.68 -14.85
#